data_604783ceb838132824ea7f31371aa048
#
_entry.id   604783ceb838132824ea7f31371aa048
#
_cell.length_a   1.000
_cell.length_b   1.000
_cell.length_c   1.000
_cell.angle_alpha   90.00
_cell.angle_beta   90.00
_cell.angle_gamma   90.00
#
_symmetry.space_group_name_H-M   'P 1'
#
loop_
_entity.id
_entity.type
_entity.pdbx_description
1 polymer ?
#
loop_
_entity_poly.entity_id
_entity_poly.type
_entity_poly.pdbx_seq_one_letter_code
_entity_poly.pdbx_strand_id
1 'polypeptide(L)'
;MDFDIVRPDIDESIQDNESVSSYVERLAREKAQVIFSQCPDAVILAADTSLGLDGKIIGKPESKAHAFEIWTALSGRQHDVFSGICVATASDFLSQVVQTRVEFQHLTQADMENYWATGEPVGKAGAYAIQGAAAQFIPRIEGSYSNVVGLPLFETIQLLKRVKFIGENGGFN
;
A
#
# COMPACT_ATOMS: atom_id res chain seq x y z
N MET A 1 12.57 18.21 -1.60
CA MET A 1 11.68 18.04 -2.78
C MET A 1 10.30 18.53 -2.37
N ASP A 2 9.79 19.51 -3.05
CA ASP A 2 8.44 20.01 -2.83
C ASP A 2 7.49 19.25 -3.74
N PHE A 3 6.29 18.90 -3.24
CA PHE A 3 5.26 18.18 -3.99
C PHE A 3 3.87 18.53 -3.45
N ASP A 4 2.89 18.48 -4.33
CA ASP A 4 1.49 18.62 -3.98
C ASP A 4 0.83 17.25 -3.81
N ILE A 5 -0.08 17.13 -2.84
CA ILE A 5 -0.86 15.92 -2.60
C ILE A 5 -2.26 16.14 -3.18
N VAL A 6 -2.61 15.32 -4.17
CA VAL A 6 -3.92 15.35 -4.80
C VAL A 6 -4.61 13.99 -4.60
N ARG A 7 -5.88 14.01 -4.21
CA ARG A 7 -6.69 12.80 -4.08
C ARG A 7 -7.44 12.55 -5.38
N PRO A 8 -7.14 11.47 -6.10
CA PRO A 8 -7.94 11.06 -7.26
C PRO A 8 -9.27 10.46 -6.82
N ASP A 9 -10.31 10.71 -7.60
CA ASP A 9 -11.60 10.02 -7.48
C ASP A 9 -11.63 8.90 -8.53
N ILE A 10 -11.51 7.66 -8.08
CA ILE A 10 -11.53 6.45 -8.92
C ILE A 10 -12.38 5.36 -8.26
N ASP A 11 -12.86 4.42 -9.06
CA ASP A 11 -13.51 3.21 -8.55
C ASP A 11 -12.46 2.20 -8.05
N GLU A 12 -12.40 2.04 -6.73
CA GLU A 12 -11.51 1.07 -6.07
C GLU A 12 -12.14 -0.33 -5.91
N SER A 13 -13.26 -0.64 -6.58
CA SER A 13 -13.88 -1.96 -6.49
C SER A 13 -12.98 -3.06 -7.08
N ILE A 14 -13.04 -4.25 -6.46
CA ILE A 14 -12.30 -5.43 -6.92
C ILE A 14 -13.01 -5.99 -8.16
N GLN A 15 -12.24 -6.28 -9.21
CA GLN A 15 -12.75 -6.89 -10.44
C GLN A 15 -12.80 -8.42 -10.32
N ASP A 16 -13.62 -9.05 -11.17
CA ASP A 16 -13.77 -10.52 -11.20
C ASP A 16 -12.42 -11.21 -11.45
N ASN A 17 -12.08 -12.16 -10.58
CA ASN A 17 -10.83 -12.93 -10.62
C ASN A 17 -9.54 -12.09 -10.53
N GLU A 18 -9.61 -10.87 -10.01
CA GLU A 18 -8.46 -9.99 -9.87
C GLU A 18 -7.54 -10.47 -8.75
N SER A 19 -6.26 -10.66 -9.05
CA SER A 19 -5.24 -10.95 -8.03
C SER A 19 -4.90 -9.70 -7.23
N VAL A 20 -4.38 -9.85 -5.99
CA VAL A 20 -3.93 -8.71 -5.17
C VAL A 20 -2.90 -7.86 -5.91
N SER A 21 -1.94 -8.50 -6.59
CA SER A 21 -0.92 -7.82 -7.37
C SER A 21 -1.51 -7.00 -8.52
N SER A 22 -2.43 -7.58 -9.29
CA SER A 22 -3.11 -6.88 -10.39
C SER A 22 -3.96 -5.73 -9.89
N TYR A 23 -4.65 -5.92 -8.77
CA TYR A 23 -5.49 -4.91 -8.12
C TYR A 23 -4.71 -3.66 -7.75
N VAL A 24 -3.62 -3.80 -6.98
CA VAL A 24 -2.83 -2.63 -6.54
C VAL A 24 -2.12 -1.96 -7.71
N GLU A 25 -1.68 -2.70 -8.73
CA GLU A 25 -1.08 -2.13 -9.92
C GLU A 25 -2.10 -1.33 -10.72
N ARG A 26 -3.29 -1.89 -10.96
CA ARG A 26 -4.38 -1.20 -11.67
C ARG A 26 -4.74 0.10 -10.95
N LEU A 27 -4.97 0.06 -9.64
CA LEU A 27 -5.35 1.25 -8.88
C LEU A 27 -4.24 2.31 -8.89
N ALA A 28 -2.97 1.92 -8.76
CA ALA A 28 -1.86 2.87 -8.85
C ALA A 28 -1.81 3.55 -10.24
N ARG A 29 -2.01 2.79 -11.31
CA ARG A 29 -2.04 3.32 -12.68
C ARG A 29 -3.24 4.23 -12.92
N GLU A 30 -4.44 3.83 -12.51
CA GLU A 30 -5.67 4.62 -12.65
C GLU A 30 -5.56 5.94 -11.88
N LYS A 31 -5.06 5.91 -10.62
CA LYS A 31 -4.77 7.10 -9.83
C LYS A 31 -3.82 8.05 -10.56
N ALA A 32 -2.71 7.51 -11.09
CA ALA A 32 -1.76 8.29 -11.86
C ALA A 32 -2.39 8.89 -13.12
N GLN A 33 -3.20 8.12 -13.86
CA GLN A 33 -3.83 8.55 -15.10
C GLN A 33 -4.81 9.71 -14.90
N VAL A 34 -5.65 9.62 -13.84
CA VAL A 34 -6.64 10.67 -13.53
C VAL A 34 -5.94 11.99 -13.21
N ILE A 35 -4.89 11.95 -12.38
CA ILE A 35 -4.16 13.18 -12.01
C ILE A 35 -3.33 13.70 -13.19
N PHE A 36 -2.69 12.82 -13.96
CA PHE A 36 -1.92 13.23 -15.13
C PHE A 36 -2.79 13.95 -16.18
N SER A 37 -4.04 13.51 -16.37
CA SER A 37 -4.96 14.20 -17.29
C SER A 37 -5.32 15.63 -16.86
N GLN A 38 -5.19 15.94 -15.56
CA GLN A 38 -5.40 17.28 -15.01
C GLN A 38 -4.12 18.14 -15.00
N CYS A 39 -2.96 17.49 -14.89
CA CYS A 39 -1.64 18.10 -14.76
C CYS A 39 -0.62 17.44 -15.72
N PRO A 40 -0.75 17.61 -17.05
CA PRO A 40 0.05 16.86 -18.03
C PRO A 40 1.54 17.23 -18.05
N ASP A 41 1.91 18.38 -17.50
CA ASP A 41 3.30 18.83 -17.40
C ASP A 41 3.99 18.38 -16.10
N ALA A 42 3.25 17.75 -15.18
CA ALA A 42 3.79 17.28 -13.91
C ALA A 42 4.29 15.84 -13.99
N VAL A 43 5.24 15.50 -13.11
CA VAL A 43 5.59 14.11 -12.80
C VAL A 43 4.65 13.63 -11.70
N ILE A 44 3.84 12.61 -11.99
CA ILE A 44 2.87 12.07 -11.05
C ILE A 44 3.43 10.78 -10.44
N LEU A 45 3.44 10.70 -9.12
CA LEU A 45 3.66 9.46 -8.38
C LEU A 45 2.36 9.05 -7.70
N ALA A 46 1.88 7.86 -8.00
CA ALA A 46 0.71 7.26 -7.36
C ALA A 46 1.06 5.89 -6.78
N ALA A 47 0.39 5.53 -5.70
CA ALA A 47 0.54 4.22 -5.08
C ALA A 47 -0.82 3.72 -4.56
N ASP A 48 -0.94 2.39 -4.51
CA ASP A 48 -2.01 1.70 -3.81
C ASP A 48 -1.47 0.49 -3.06
N THR A 49 -2.03 0.22 -1.85
CA THR A 49 -1.57 -0.86 -0.99
C THR A 49 -2.73 -1.68 -0.49
N SER A 50 -2.61 -3.00 -0.61
CA SER A 50 -3.59 -3.95 -0.11
C SER A 50 -2.92 -5.21 0.44
N LEU A 51 -3.66 -5.99 1.25
CA LEU A 51 -3.18 -7.26 1.78
C LEU A 51 -3.74 -8.43 0.99
N GLY A 52 -2.95 -9.51 0.95
CA GLY A 52 -3.35 -10.80 0.45
C GLY A 52 -3.27 -11.87 1.53
N LEU A 53 -4.37 -12.60 1.74
CA LEU A 53 -4.42 -13.78 2.60
C LEU A 53 -5.22 -14.88 1.89
N ASP A 54 -4.62 -16.05 1.72
CA ASP A 54 -5.25 -17.21 1.04
C ASP A 54 -5.83 -16.85 -0.35
N GLY A 55 -5.12 -16.00 -1.10
CA GLY A 55 -5.55 -15.53 -2.43
C GLY A 55 -6.67 -14.48 -2.43
N LYS A 56 -7.13 -14.04 -1.26
CA LYS A 56 -8.17 -13.01 -1.12
C LYS A 56 -7.54 -11.65 -0.86
N ILE A 57 -8.13 -10.61 -1.46
CA ILE A 57 -7.78 -9.22 -1.18
C ILE A 57 -8.44 -8.81 0.13
N ILE A 58 -7.65 -8.24 1.05
CA ILE A 58 -8.12 -7.71 2.32
C ILE A 58 -7.94 -6.20 2.32
N GLY A 59 -9.05 -5.50 2.25
CA GLY A 59 -9.11 -4.04 2.24
C GLY A 59 -9.10 -3.40 3.62
N LYS A 60 -9.70 -2.21 3.68
CA LYS A 60 -9.87 -1.41 4.90
C LYS A 60 -11.03 -1.96 5.73
N PRO A 61 -10.99 -1.89 7.07
CA PRO A 61 -12.10 -2.30 7.90
C PRO A 61 -13.27 -1.31 7.75
N GLU A 62 -14.49 -1.83 7.59
CA GLU A 62 -15.73 -1.04 7.53
C GLU A 62 -16.30 -0.75 8.92
N SER A 63 -15.93 -1.57 9.91
CA SER A 63 -16.40 -1.49 11.28
C SER A 63 -15.41 -2.13 12.25
N LYS A 64 -15.63 -1.95 13.57
CA LYS A 64 -14.90 -2.67 14.61
C LYS A 64 -15.03 -4.19 14.45
N ALA A 65 -16.23 -4.70 14.18
CA ALA A 65 -16.47 -6.12 14.00
C ALA A 65 -15.66 -6.67 12.80
N HIS A 66 -15.68 -5.97 11.67
CA HIS A 66 -14.89 -6.35 10.49
C HIS A 66 -13.40 -6.31 10.76
N ALA A 67 -12.87 -5.31 11.51
CA ALA A 67 -11.47 -5.30 11.92
C ALA A 67 -11.08 -6.54 12.75
N PHE A 68 -11.96 -6.97 13.67
CA PHE A 68 -11.76 -8.18 14.48
C PHE A 68 -11.78 -9.45 13.64
N GLU A 69 -12.65 -9.55 12.64
CA GLU A 69 -12.65 -10.66 11.67
C GLU A 69 -11.32 -10.73 10.90
N ILE A 70 -10.84 -9.58 10.40
CA ILE A 70 -9.54 -9.47 9.72
C ILE A 70 -8.42 -9.96 10.65
N TRP A 71 -8.31 -9.43 11.87
CA TRP A 71 -7.23 -9.81 12.80
C TRP A 71 -7.32 -11.25 13.26
N THR A 72 -8.52 -11.80 13.40
CA THR A 72 -8.72 -13.22 13.69
C THR A 72 -8.15 -14.08 12.55
N ALA A 73 -8.35 -13.66 11.31
CA ALA A 73 -7.81 -14.36 10.15
C ALA A 73 -6.28 -14.22 10.03
N LEU A 74 -5.70 -13.09 10.46
CA LEU A 74 -4.25 -12.81 10.44
C LEU A 74 -3.51 -13.42 11.65
N SER A 75 -4.18 -13.65 12.78
CA SER A 75 -3.60 -14.07 14.06
C SER A 75 -2.81 -15.37 13.96
N GLY A 76 -1.53 -15.33 14.35
CA GLY A 76 -0.62 -16.48 14.30
C GLY A 76 -0.24 -16.93 12.90
N ARG A 77 -0.40 -16.07 11.88
CA ARG A 77 -0.20 -16.41 10.47
C ARG A 77 0.69 -15.42 9.75
N GLN A 78 1.15 -15.85 8.59
CA GLN A 78 1.79 -14.98 7.60
C GLN A 78 0.75 -14.52 6.57
N HIS A 79 0.90 -13.29 6.12
CA HIS A 79 0.14 -12.69 5.03
C HIS A 79 1.07 -11.84 4.16
N ASP A 80 0.63 -11.49 2.97
CA ASP A 80 1.41 -10.68 2.04
C ASP A 80 0.81 -9.28 1.91
N VAL A 81 1.68 -8.26 1.94
CA VAL A 81 1.33 -6.86 1.66
C VAL A 81 1.88 -6.51 0.29
N PHE A 82 1.00 -6.03 -0.58
CA PHE A 82 1.34 -5.60 -1.93
C PHE A 82 1.15 -4.09 -2.03
N SER A 83 2.14 -3.40 -2.59
CA SER A 83 1.97 -2.02 -3.05
C SER A 83 2.27 -1.94 -4.53
N GLY A 84 1.30 -1.43 -5.28
CA GLY A 84 1.50 -0.95 -6.65
C GLY A 84 1.97 0.49 -6.61
N ILE A 85 2.98 0.83 -7.39
CA ILE A 85 3.43 2.20 -7.62
C ILE A 85 3.40 2.50 -9.10
N CYS A 86 3.05 3.73 -9.47
CA CYS A 86 3.08 4.22 -10.84
C CYS A 86 3.69 5.61 -10.89
N VAL A 87 4.64 5.78 -11.81
CA VAL A 87 5.18 7.10 -12.18
C VAL A 87 4.71 7.42 -13.57
N ALA A 88 4.01 8.54 -13.73
CA ALA A 88 3.52 9.04 -15.00
C ALA A 88 4.20 10.36 -15.37
N THR A 89 4.60 10.47 -16.64
CA THR A 89 5.16 11.67 -17.27
C THR A 89 4.53 11.83 -18.65
N ALA A 90 4.87 12.89 -19.38
CA ALA A 90 4.42 13.10 -20.76
C ALA A 90 4.86 11.97 -21.72
N SER A 91 5.97 11.27 -21.42
CA SER A 91 6.52 10.21 -22.27
C SER A 91 6.33 8.79 -21.72
N ASP A 92 6.13 8.64 -20.42
CA ASP A 92 6.21 7.35 -19.75
C ASP A 92 5.11 7.13 -18.72
N PHE A 93 4.59 5.90 -18.67
CA PHE A 93 3.71 5.40 -17.61
C PHE A 93 4.30 4.09 -17.09
N LEU A 94 5.18 4.19 -16.09
CA LEU A 94 5.90 3.06 -15.52
C LEU A 94 5.25 2.62 -14.22
N SER A 95 4.94 1.35 -14.09
CA SER A 95 4.41 0.76 -12.85
C SER A 95 5.27 -0.40 -12.36
N GLN A 96 5.20 -0.67 -11.08
CA GLN A 96 5.83 -1.82 -10.43
C GLN A 96 5.01 -2.22 -9.21
N VAL A 97 4.97 -3.52 -8.92
CA VAL A 97 4.38 -4.07 -7.70
C VAL A 97 5.49 -4.59 -6.80
N VAL A 98 5.37 -4.31 -5.51
CA VAL A 98 6.27 -4.81 -4.48
C VAL A 98 5.48 -5.63 -3.48
N GLN A 99 5.97 -6.83 -3.16
CA GLN A 99 5.38 -7.73 -2.19
C GLN A 99 6.29 -7.84 -0.97
N THR A 100 5.68 -7.83 0.22
CA THR A 100 6.36 -8.07 1.49
C THR A 100 5.53 -9.00 2.34
N ARG A 101 6.13 -10.06 2.85
CA ARG A 101 5.50 -10.98 3.78
C ARG A 101 5.60 -10.46 5.20
N VAL A 102 4.50 -10.49 5.91
CA VAL A 102 4.38 -10.04 7.31
C VAL A 102 3.88 -11.21 8.15
N GLU A 103 4.51 -11.46 9.28
CA GLU A 103 4.11 -12.47 10.25
C GLU A 103 3.45 -11.78 11.45
N PHE A 104 2.23 -12.24 11.81
CA PHE A 104 1.57 -11.82 13.05
C PHE A 104 1.72 -12.91 14.12
N GLN A 105 1.99 -12.46 15.36
CA GLN A 105 1.83 -13.33 16.53
C GLN A 105 0.36 -13.72 16.73
N HIS A 106 0.10 -14.69 17.61
CA HIS A 106 -1.26 -14.92 18.09
C HIS A 106 -1.79 -13.69 18.81
N LEU A 107 -2.96 -13.19 18.39
CA LEU A 107 -3.65 -12.07 18.99
C LEU A 107 -4.74 -12.59 19.94
N THR A 108 -4.73 -12.09 21.16
CA THR A 108 -5.83 -12.32 22.11
C THR A 108 -6.97 -11.31 21.86
N GLN A 109 -8.15 -11.60 22.41
CA GLN A 109 -9.27 -10.66 22.41
C GLN A 109 -8.85 -9.30 23.02
N ALA A 110 -8.08 -9.33 24.11
CA ALA A 110 -7.59 -8.12 24.78
C ALA A 110 -6.64 -7.30 23.91
N ASP A 111 -5.75 -7.96 23.14
CA ASP A 111 -4.87 -7.28 22.18
C ASP A 111 -5.69 -6.53 21.13
N MET A 112 -6.69 -7.19 20.55
CA MET A 112 -7.56 -6.60 19.53
C MET A 112 -8.37 -5.41 20.09
N GLU A 113 -8.94 -5.55 21.31
CA GLU A 113 -9.69 -4.47 21.96
C GLU A 113 -8.78 -3.26 22.25
N ASN A 114 -7.60 -3.49 22.82
CA ASN A 114 -6.65 -2.44 23.13
C ASN A 114 -6.16 -1.73 21.86
N TYR A 115 -5.88 -2.50 20.80
CA TYR A 115 -5.42 -1.93 19.55
C TYR A 115 -6.51 -1.13 18.84
N TRP A 116 -7.77 -1.63 18.86
CA TRP A 116 -8.89 -0.85 18.31
C TRP A 116 -9.07 0.49 19.03
N ALA A 117 -8.90 0.50 20.36
CA ALA A 117 -9.07 1.71 21.17
C ALA A 117 -8.07 2.83 20.84
N THR A 118 -6.95 2.52 20.16
CA THR A 118 -5.99 3.53 19.68
C THR A 118 -6.52 4.38 18.52
N GLY A 119 -7.54 3.90 17.81
CA GLY A 119 -8.05 4.51 16.58
C GLY A 119 -7.14 4.31 15.35
N GLU A 120 -5.94 3.76 15.53
CA GLU A 120 -4.97 3.55 14.46
C GLU A 120 -5.47 2.63 13.33
N PRO A 121 -6.27 1.57 13.58
CA PRO A 121 -6.74 0.64 12.56
C PRO A 121 -7.62 1.26 11.47
N VAL A 122 -8.28 2.37 11.79
CA VAL A 122 -9.29 2.98 10.91
C VAL A 122 -8.65 3.46 9.59
N GLY A 123 -9.24 3.01 8.47
CA GLY A 123 -8.80 3.40 7.12
C GLY A 123 -7.49 2.75 6.65
N LYS A 124 -6.97 1.75 7.37
CA LYS A 124 -5.78 0.99 6.98
C LYS A 124 -6.15 -0.34 6.34
N ALA A 125 -5.49 -0.71 5.24
CA ALA A 125 -5.61 -2.05 4.67
C ALA A 125 -5.18 -3.09 5.71
N GLY A 126 -5.96 -4.16 5.88
CA GLY A 126 -5.72 -5.16 6.93
C GLY A 126 -5.95 -4.66 8.36
N ALA A 127 -6.52 -3.46 8.53
CA ALA A 127 -6.80 -2.84 9.82
C ALA A 127 -5.56 -2.66 10.72
N TYR A 128 -4.36 -2.43 10.16
CA TYR A 128 -3.17 -2.16 10.98
C TYR A 128 -2.15 -1.23 10.29
N ALA A 129 -1.27 -0.66 11.11
CA ALA A 129 -0.13 0.15 10.65
C ALA A 129 1.16 -0.34 11.31
N ILE A 130 2.10 -0.88 10.51
CA ILE A 130 3.37 -1.43 11.01
C ILE A 130 4.23 -0.38 11.72
N GLN A 131 4.12 0.89 11.35
CA GLN A 131 4.86 2.00 11.96
C GLN A 131 4.24 2.50 13.27
N GLY A 132 3.10 1.95 13.69
CA GLY A 132 2.38 2.33 14.89
C GLY A 132 2.37 1.24 15.97
N ALA A 133 1.30 1.21 16.76
CA ALA A 133 1.14 0.28 17.87
C ALA A 133 1.07 -1.20 17.41
N ALA A 134 0.66 -1.46 16.16
CA ALA A 134 0.66 -2.82 15.61
C ALA A 134 2.06 -3.45 15.50
N ALA A 135 3.13 -2.66 15.52
CA ALA A 135 4.49 -3.18 15.48
C ALA A 135 4.78 -4.23 16.57
N GLN A 136 4.13 -4.11 17.75
CA GLN A 136 4.27 -5.07 18.84
C GLN A 136 3.75 -6.48 18.50
N PHE A 137 2.88 -6.62 17.49
CA PHE A 137 2.28 -7.89 17.07
C PHE A 137 3.03 -8.55 15.91
N ILE A 138 4.06 -7.88 15.35
CA ILE A 138 4.76 -8.28 14.14
C ILE A 138 6.18 -8.73 14.49
N PRO A 139 6.40 -10.03 14.71
CA PRO A 139 7.73 -10.54 15.07
C PRO A 139 8.69 -10.54 13.88
N ARG A 140 8.18 -10.59 12.63
CA ARG A 140 9.02 -10.71 11.44
C ARG A 140 8.36 -10.14 10.20
N ILE A 141 9.17 -9.54 9.34
CA ILE A 141 8.84 -9.25 7.94
C ILE A 141 9.90 -9.84 7.02
N GLU A 142 9.51 -10.18 5.78
CA GLU A 142 10.42 -10.60 4.72
C GLU A 142 10.12 -9.75 3.48
N GLY A 143 11.03 -8.81 3.19
CA GLY A 143 10.88 -7.81 2.13
C GLY A 143 11.09 -6.39 2.63
N SER A 144 10.33 -5.44 2.07
CA SER A 144 10.50 -4.00 2.29
C SER A 144 9.58 -3.47 3.40
N TYR A 145 10.16 -2.89 4.45
CA TYR A 145 9.39 -2.19 5.50
C TYR A 145 8.57 -1.03 4.92
N SER A 146 9.17 -0.22 4.04
CA SER A 146 8.48 0.92 3.43
C SER A 146 7.33 0.50 2.52
N ASN A 147 7.38 -0.71 1.94
CA ASN A 147 6.25 -1.31 1.24
C ASN A 147 5.06 -1.54 2.19
N VAL A 148 5.30 -2.10 3.37
CA VAL A 148 4.23 -2.34 4.36
C VAL A 148 3.65 -1.03 4.89
N VAL A 149 4.45 0.04 4.97
CA VAL A 149 3.98 1.39 5.32
C VAL A 149 3.04 1.96 4.24
N GLY A 150 3.23 1.54 2.95
CA GLY A 150 2.37 1.93 1.84
C GLY A 150 3.08 2.59 0.65
N LEU A 151 4.41 2.82 0.73
CA LEU A 151 5.21 3.32 -0.38
C LEU A 151 6.59 2.66 -0.38
N PRO A 152 6.87 1.71 -1.29
CA PRO A 152 8.17 1.06 -1.38
C PRO A 152 9.23 2.04 -1.92
N LEU A 153 9.97 2.68 -1.01
CA LEU A 153 10.84 3.82 -1.31
C LEU A 153 11.97 3.46 -2.29
N PHE A 154 12.58 2.28 -2.13
CA PHE A 154 13.67 1.87 -3.03
C PHE A 154 13.17 1.80 -4.49
N GLU A 155 12.09 1.08 -4.73
CA GLU A 155 11.50 0.89 -6.06
C GLU A 155 10.96 2.20 -6.63
N THR A 156 10.35 3.03 -5.76
CA THR A 156 9.89 4.38 -6.14
C THR A 156 11.04 5.22 -6.69
N ILE A 157 12.18 5.26 -5.99
CA ILE A 157 13.36 5.99 -6.45
C ILE A 157 13.90 5.41 -7.76
N GLN A 158 13.89 4.08 -7.93
CA GLN A 158 14.32 3.47 -9.20
C GLN A 158 13.40 3.89 -10.37
N LEU A 159 12.08 3.94 -10.17
CA LEU A 159 11.16 4.41 -11.21
C LEU A 159 11.39 5.89 -11.55
N LEU A 160 11.56 6.75 -10.54
CA LEU A 160 11.85 8.18 -10.73
C LEU A 160 13.18 8.43 -11.48
N LYS A 161 14.21 7.59 -11.25
CA LYS A 161 15.45 7.62 -12.03
C LYS A 161 15.22 7.20 -13.49
N ARG A 162 14.42 6.17 -13.73
CA ARG A 162 14.12 5.69 -15.09
C ARG A 162 13.45 6.75 -15.94
N VAL A 163 12.55 7.55 -15.37
CA VAL A 163 11.92 8.69 -16.07
C VAL A 163 12.80 9.96 -16.03
N LYS A 164 14.04 9.87 -15.55
CA LYS A 164 15.02 10.97 -15.45
C LYS A 164 14.58 12.16 -14.62
N PHE A 165 13.60 11.97 -13.72
CA PHE A 165 13.18 12.99 -12.75
C PHE A 165 14.21 13.16 -11.63
N ILE A 166 14.90 12.08 -11.25
CA ILE A 166 16.05 12.10 -10.33
C ILE A 166 17.27 11.69 -11.14
N GLY A 167 18.33 12.50 -11.08
CA GLY A 167 19.62 12.16 -11.67
C GLY A 167 20.30 10.97 -10.99
N GLU A 168 21.28 10.34 -11.65
CA GLU A 168 22.01 9.18 -11.11
C GLU A 168 22.66 9.47 -9.75
N ASN A 169 23.05 10.73 -9.51
CA ASN A 169 23.66 11.20 -8.27
C ASN A 169 22.65 11.63 -7.19
N GLY A 170 21.34 11.37 -7.40
CA GLY A 170 20.28 11.69 -6.45
C GLY A 170 19.81 13.15 -6.44
N GLY A 171 20.29 13.99 -7.35
CA GLY A 171 19.76 15.34 -7.57
C GLY A 171 18.42 15.31 -8.34
N PHE A 172 17.52 16.23 -8.02
CA PHE A 172 16.26 16.42 -8.76
C PHE A 172 16.52 17.31 -9.98
N ASN A 173 15.97 16.93 -11.11
CA ASN A 173 16.02 17.68 -12.37
C ASN A 173 14.83 18.66 -12.44
#